data_f834563bfad0f89a2bf42b75fef78f64
#
_entry.id   f834563bfad0f89a2bf42b75fef78f64
#
_cell.length_a   1.000
_cell.length_b   1.000
_cell.length_c   1.000
_cell.angle_alpha   90.00
_cell.angle_beta   90.00
_cell.angle_gamma   90.00
#
_symmetry.space_group_name_H-M   'P 1'
#
loop_
_entity.id
_entity.type
_entity.pdbx_description
1 polymer ?
#
loop_
_entity_poly.entity_id
_entity_poly.type
_entity_poly.pdbx_seq_one_letter_code
_entity_poly.pdbx_strand_id
1 'polypeptide(L)'
;GIEEGKHYFKNFFAKNEGDFFECTDKEGEKALLHRYVSASAIGRYHALNSKNHGEMMSLDIAFPRNEKDWFEKLPKDINDMVEMKLYYGHLFCHVLHQNYILKKGVNANKIKKKLLKTYDDRGAEYPSEHNVGHEYSAKPILSNFYKKLDPTNSFNPGIGKTSKKKNWG
;
A
#
# COMPACT_ATOMS: atom_id res chain seq x y z
N GLY A 1 26.33 -8.26 -11.34
CA GLY A 1 26.31 -6.82 -11.12
C GLY A 1 25.44 -6.08 -12.13
N ILE A 2 25.58 -4.76 -12.24
CA ILE A 2 24.72 -3.94 -13.13
C ILE A 2 24.80 -4.40 -14.59
N GLU A 3 25.97 -4.62 -15.10
CA GLU A 3 26.17 -5.03 -16.51
C GLU A 3 25.57 -6.42 -16.80
N GLU A 4 25.70 -7.35 -15.87
CA GLU A 4 25.04 -8.67 -15.97
C GLU A 4 23.51 -8.53 -15.94
N GLY A 5 22.98 -7.64 -15.09
CA GLY A 5 21.55 -7.32 -15.05
C GLY A 5 21.05 -6.74 -16.36
N LYS A 6 21.75 -5.76 -16.93
CA LYS A 6 21.43 -5.18 -18.23
C LYS A 6 21.42 -6.27 -19.33
N HIS A 7 22.46 -7.10 -19.38
CA HIS A 7 22.54 -8.19 -20.35
C HIS A 7 21.39 -9.19 -20.20
N TYR A 8 21.05 -9.55 -18.94
CA TYR A 8 19.92 -10.42 -18.66
C TYR A 8 18.59 -9.84 -19.16
N PHE A 9 18.29 -8.60 -18.82
CA PHE A 9 17.03 -7.97 -19.24
C PHE A 9 16.94 -7.79 -20.76
N LYS A 10 18.02 -7.36 -21.39
CA LYS A 10 18.06 -7.24 -22.85
C LYS A 10 17.75 -8.56 -23.54
N ASN A 11 18.36 -9.65 -23.08
CA ASN A 11 18.10 -10.98 -23.63
C ASN A 11 16.70 -11.49 -23.30
N PHE A 12 16.20 -11.22 -22.11
CA PHE A 12 14.85 -11.62 -21.69
C PHE A 12 13.79 -10.95 -22.54
N PHE A 13 13.85 -9.65 -22.72
CA PHE A 13 12.87 -8.92 -23.52
C PHE A 13 12.97 -9.26 -25.02
N ALA A 14 14.17 -9.45 -25.56
CA ALA A 14 14.33 -9.89 -26.95
C ALA A 14 13.68 -11.26 -27.22
N LYS A 15 13.67 -12.16 -26.23
CA LYS A 15 13.05 -13.49 -26.33
C LYS A 15 11.54 -13.50 -26.09
N ASN A 16 11.01 -12.46 -25.46
CA ASN A 16 9.61 -12.40 -25.02
C ASN A 16 8.82 -11.25 -25.68
N GLU A 17 9.22 -10.87 -26.89
CA GLU A 17 8.55 -9.85 -27.71
C GLU A 17 8.42 -8.48 -26.97
N GLY A 18 9.35 -8.19 -26.09
CA GLY A 18 9.45 -6.94 -25.36
C GLY A 18 10.56 -6.04 -25.90
N ASP A 19 10.70 -4.89 -25.28
CA ASP A 19 11.74 -3.94 -25.60
C ASP A 19 12.57 -3.59 -24.36
N PHE A 20 13.77 -3.11 -24.55
CA PHE A 20 14.72 -2.73 -23.52
C PHE A 20 15.34 -1.38 -23.84
N PHE A 21 15.12 -0.43 -22.97
CA PHE A 21 15.72 0.89 -23.05
C PHE A 21 16.65 1.14 -21.85
N GLU A 22 17.85 1.56 -22.11
CA GLU A 22 18.83 1.94 -21.09
C GLU A 22 18.82 3.46 -20.91
N CYS A 23 18.43 3.92 -19.73
CA CYS A 23 18.47 5.32 -19.39
C CYS A 23 19.90 5.81 -19.16
N THR A 24 20.21 7.01 -19.62
CA THR A 24 21.32 7.77 -19.07
C THR A 24 21.06 8.13 -17.61
N ASP A 25 22.11 8.46 -16.85
CA ASP A 25 21.95 8.85 -15.43
C ASP A 25 20.93 9.97 -15.27
N LYS A 26 20.98 10.98 -16.12
CA LYS A 26 20.04 12.12 -16.09
C LYS A 26 18.59 11.72 -16.41
N GLU A 27 18.39 10.78 -17.30
CA GLU A 27 17.05 10.24 -17.59
C GLU A 27 16.55 9.37 -16.44
N GLY A 28 17.42 8.55 -15.83
CA GLY A 28 17.12 7.75 -14.66
C GLY A 28 16.72 8.62 -13.47
N GLU A 29 17.47 9.69 -13.17
CA GLU A 29 17.11 10.66 -12.15
C GLU A 29 15.73 11.27 -12.39
N LYS A 30 15.42 11.68 -13.61
CA LYS A 30 14.11 12.22 -13.96
C LYS A 30 13.00 11.16 -13.85
N ALA A 31 13.27 9.93 -14.28
CA ALA A 31 12.31 8.83 -14.17
C ALA A 31 11.94 8.55 -12.70
N LEU A 32 12.91 8.60 -11.79
CA LEU A 32 12.66 8.44 -10.35
C LEU A 32 11.71 9.50 -9.76
N LEU A 33 11.65 10.71 -10.34
CA LEU A 33 10.69 11.73 -9.91
C LEU A 33 9.23 11.31 -10.15
N HIS A 34 8.97 10.47 -11.14
CA HIS A 34 7.62 9.95 -11.39
C HIS A 34 7.05 9.16 -10.23
N ARG A 35 7.90 8.53 -9.41
CA ARG A 35 7.49 7.85 -8.18
C ARG A 35 6.74 8.80 -7.24
N TYR A 36 7.28 9.99 -7.01
CA TYR A 36 6.66 10.97 -6.12
C TYR A 36 5.38 11.56 -6.70
N VAL A 37 5.37 11.81 -8.00
CA VAL A 37 4.18 12.31 -8.71
C VAL A 37 3.06 11.27 -8.64
N SER A 38 3.35 10.00 -8.92
CA SER A 38 2.38 8.91 -8.88
C SER A 38 1.81 8.72 -7.47
N ALA A 39 2.66 8.69 -6.45
CA ALA A 39 2.24 8.55 -5.06
C ALA A 39 1.35 9.69 -4.58
N SER A 40 1.57 10.91 -5.10
CA SER A 40 0.83 12.11 -4.72
C SER A 40 -0.42 12.40 -5.59
N ALA A 41 -0.56 11.70 -6.70
CA ALA A 41 -1.56 12.03 -7.73
C ALA A 41 -2.99 12.07 -7.19
N ILE A 42 -3.36 11.08 -6.39
CA ILE A 42 -4.71 11.02 -5.83
C ILE A 42 -4.97 12.13 -4.82
N GLY A 43 -3.99 12.45 -3.97
CA GLY A 43 -4.11 13.55 -2.99
C GLY A 43 -4.30 14.89 -3.68
N ARG A 44 -3.53 15.15 -4.76
CA ARG A 44 -3.67 16.35 -5.55
C ARG A 44 -5.02 16.39 -6.28
N TYR A 45 -5.44 15.30 -6.89
CA TYR A 45 -6.74 15.21 -7.54
C TYR A 45 -7.87 15.49 -6.54
N HIS A 46 -7.86 14.86 -5.39
CA HIS A 46 -8.84 15.06 -4.33
C HIS A 46 -8.86 16.52 -3.84
N ALA A 47 -7.70 17.14 -3.61
CA ALA A 47 -7.62 18.53 -3.17
C ALA A 47 -8.25 19.49 -4.19
N LEU A 48 -8.01 19.29 -5.48
CA LEU A 48 -8.55 20.13 -6.55
C LEU A 48 -10.06 19.92 -6.75
N ASN A 49 -10.59 18.75 -6.42
CA ASN A 49 -11.98 18.35 -6.66
C ASN A 49 -12.79 18.11 -5.39
N SER A 50 -12.29 18.54 -4.21
CA SER A 50 -12.88 18.25 -2.90
C SER A 50 -14.34 18.68 -2.74
N LYS A 51 -14.78 19.68 -3.52
CA LYS A 51 -16.18 20.11 -3.53
C LYS A 51 -17.12 19.04 -4.14
N ASN A 52 -16.61 18.16 -4.98
CA ASN A 52 -17.41 17.19 -5.74
C ASN A 52 -17.37 15.78 -5.15
N HIS A 53 -16.35 15.46 -4.36
CA HIS A 53 -16.09 14.12 -3.82
C HIS A 53 -16.22 14.07 -2.29
N GLY A 54 -16.31 12.85 -1.75
CA GLY A 54 -16.22 12.57 -0.32
C GLY A 54 -14.77 12.42 0.15
N GLU A 55 -14.59 11.69 1.23
CA GLU A 55 -13.27 11.44 1.82
C GLU A 55 -12.37 10.58 0.92
N MET A 56 -11.06 10.77 1.05
CA MET A 56 -10.05 9.91 0.46
C MET A 56 -9.59 8.87 1.46
N MET A 57 -9.35 7.66 1.00
CA MET A 57 -8.84 6.54 1.80
C MET A 57 -7.70 5.86 1.05
N SER A 58 -6.62 5.57 1.76
CA SER A 58 -5.45 4.85 1.22
C SER A 58 -5.19 3.60 2.04
N LEU A 59 -4.88 2.49 1.38
CA LEU A 59 -4.55 1.22 1.99
C LEU A 59 -3.28 0.64 1.38
N ASP A 60 -2.43 0.03 2.21
CA ASP A 60 -1.23 -0.68 1.78
C ASP A 60 -1.44 -2.16 2.07
N ILE A 61 -1.69 -2.93 1.02
CA ILE A 61 -2.10 -4.32 1.11
C ILE A 61 -1.09 -5.22 0.43
N ALA A 62 -0.65 -6.26 1.11
CA ALA A 62 0.15 -7.35 0.53
C ALA A 62 -0.68 -8.63 0.52
N PHE A 63 -0.94 -9.15 -0.66
CA PHE A 63 -1.54 -10.48 -0.82
C PHE A 63 -0.49 -11.59 -0.64
N PRO A 64 -0.91 -12.84 -0.39
CA PRO A 64 -0.01 -13.98 -0.40
C PRO A 64 0.84 -14.02 -1.67
N ARG A 65 2.09 -14.48 -1.54
CA ARG A 65 3.09 -14.40 -2.63
C ARG A 65 2.65 -15.02 -3.95
N ASN A 66 1.82 -16.04 -3.91
CA ASN A 66 1.35 -16.75 -5.10
C ASN A 66 -0.05 -16.31 -5.57
N GLU A 67 -0.59 -15.24 -4.98
CA GLU A 67 -1.88 -14.69 -5.41
C GLU A 67 -1.73 -14.11 -6.82
N LYS A 68 -2.64 -14.51 -7.71
CA LYS A 68 -2.68 -14.02 -9.10
C LYS A 68 -3.66 -12.87 -9.27
N ASP A 69 -4.62 -12.76 -8.35
CA ASP A 69 -5.70 -11.78 -8.39
C ASP A 69 -5.36 -10.61 -7.47
N TRP A 70 -4.59 -9.67 -7.99
CA TRP A 70 -4.00 -8.56 -7.22
C TRP A 70 -4.99 -7.47 -6.82
N PHE A 71 -6.15 -7.45 -7.47
CA PHE A 71 -7.15 -6.44 -7.18
C PHE A 71 -8.23 -7.00 -6.23
N GLU A 72 -8.80 -6.11 -5.45
CA GLU A 72 -9.93 -6.46 -4.60
C GLU A 72 -11.18 -6.74 -5.44
N LYS A 73 -11.98 -7.69 -4.97
CA LYS A 73 -13.34 -7.90 -5.45
C LYS A 73 -14.31 -7.23 -4.49
N LEU A 74 -14.64 -5.97 -4.77
CA LEU A 74 -15.53 -5.22 -3.90
C LEU A 74 -16.95 -5.77 -3.96
N PRO A 75 -17.58 -6.08 -2.81
CA PRO A 75 -19.01 -6.23 -2.73
C PRO A 75 -19.73 -5.03 -3.34
N LYS A 76 -20.88 -5.28 -3.98
CA LYS A 76 -21.62 -4.24 -4.70
C LYS A 76 -21.92 -3.02 -3.83
N ASP A 77 -22.32 -3.24 -2.59
CA ASP A 77 -22.63 -2.19 -1.63
C ASP A 77 -21.43 -1.29 -1.29
N ILE A 78 -20.21 -1.81 -1.33
CA ILE A 78 -18.98 -1.02 -1.17
C ILE A 78 -18.63 -0.32 -2.50
N ASN A 79 -18.66 -1.07 -3.60
CA ASN A 79 -18.29 -0.52 -4.90
C ASN A 79 -19.17 0.66 -5.30
N ASP A 80 -20.45 0.60 -5.00
CA ASP A 80 -21.40 1.69 -5.26
C ASP A 80 -21.12 2.98 -4.45
N MET A 81 -20.33 2.89 -3.37
CA MET A 81 -19.91 4.03 -2.54
C MET A 81 -18.57 4.65 -2.96
N VAL A 82 -17.85 3.98 -3.88
CA VAL A 82 -16.56 4.45 -4.38
C VAL A 82 -16.77 5.23 -5.68
N GLU A 83 -16.19 6.42 -5.75
CA GLU A 83 -16.19 7.27 -6.93
C GLU A 83 -15.03 6.95 -7.86
N MET A 84 -13.85 6.77 -7.28
CA MET A 84 -12.61 6.52 -8.03
C MET A 84 -11.71 5.56 -7.27
N LYS A 85 -11.04 4.70 -8.03
CA LYS A 85 -10.01 3.78 -7.54
C LYS A 85 -8.71 4.05 -8.29
N LEU A 86 -7.62 4.14 -7.56
CA LEU A 86 -6.27 4.20 -8.12
C LEU A 86 -5.41 3.15 -7.44
N TYR A 87 -4.59 2.50 -8.25
CA TYR A 87 -3.66 1.48 -7.79
C TYR A 87 -2.27 1.80 -8.28
N TYR A 88 -1.30 1.65 -7.42
CA TYR A 88 0.11 1.66 -7.80
C TYR A 88 0.90 0.78 -6.84
N GLY A 89 2.01 0.28 -7.32
CA GLY A 89 2.88 -0.60 -6.56
C GLY A 89 4.33 -0.34 -6.90
N HIS A 90 5.19 -0.93 -6.11
CA HIS A 90 6.62 -0.94 -6.40
C HIS A 90 6.95 -2.13 -7.28
N LEU A 91 7.81 -1.93 -8.27
CA LEU A 91 8.35 -3.02 -9.07
C LEU A 91 9.05 -4.04 -8.16
N PHE A 92 8.80 -5.33 -8.38
CA PHE A 92 9.29 -6.45 -7.58
C PHE A 92 8.81 -6.50 -6.12
N CYS A 93 7.80 -5.73 -5.76
CA CYS A 93 7.19 -5.76 -4.44
C CYS A 93 5.74 -6.26 -4.51
N HIS A 94 5.35 -7.11 -3.56
CA HIS A 94 3.98 -7.62 -3.46
C HIS A 94 3.00 -6.67 -2.76
N VAL A 95 3.40 -5.42 -2.57
CA VAL A 95 2.56 -4.39 -1.99
C VAL A 95 1.82 -3.63 -3.06
N LEU A 96 0.51 -3.58 -2.93
CA LEU A 96 -0.34 -2.76 -3.77
C LEU A 96 -0.91 -1.61 -2.93
N HIS A 97 -0.53 -0.39 -3.29
CA HIS A 97 -1.14 0.81 -2.75
C HIS A 97 -2.48 1.03 -3.41
N GLN A 98 -3.54 0.95 -2.63
CA GLN A 98 -4.90 1.08 -3.08
C GLN A 98 -5.48 2.38 -2.56
N ASN A 99 -5.91 3.24 -3.45
CA ASN A 99 -6.45 4.54 -3.12
C ASN A 99 -7.88 4.66 -3.62
N TYR A 100 -8.74 5.16 -2.76
CA TYR A 100 -10.16 5.30 -3.04
C TYR A 100 -10.59 6.73 -2.75
N ILE A 101 -11.33 7.32 -3.68
CA ILE A 101 -12.13 8.50 -3.43
C ILE A 101 -13.56 8.05 -3.28
N LEU A 102 -14.19 8.39 -2.17
CA LEU A 102 -15.55 8.00 -1.85
C LEU A 102 -16.55 9.04 -2.36
N LYS A 103 -17.77 8.61 -2.56
CA LYS A 103 -18.88 9.52 -2.86
C LYS A 103 -19.19 10.41 -1.65
N LYS A 104 -19.74 11.58 -1.88
CA LYS A 104 -20.13 12.51 -0.80
C LYS A 104 -21.03 11.85 0.23
N GLY A 105 -20.75 12.14 1.51
CA GLY A 105 -21.54 11.66 2.64
C GLY A 105 -21.22 10.22 3.06
N VAL A 106 -20.30 9.54 2.37
CA VAL A 106 -19.85 8.20 2.73
C VAL A 106 -18.82 8.30 3.85
N ASN A 107 -18.99 7.51 4.90
CA ASN A 107 -18.03 7.45 6.00
C ASN A 107 -16.87 6.51 5.65
N ALA A 108 -15.67 7.06 5.50
CA ALA A 108 -14.47 6.32 5.12
C ALA A 108 -14.11 5.22 6.12
N ASN A 109 -14.24 5.46 7.41
CA ASN A 109 -13.92 4.45 8.43
C ASN A 109 -14.83 3.22 8.37
N LYS A 110 -16.10 3.41 8.02
CA LYS A 110 -17.05 2.30 7.84
C LYS A 110 -16.68 1.45 6.63
N ILE A 111 -16.33 2.09 5.52
CA ILE A 111 -15.90 1.41 4.29
C ILE A 111 -14.57 0.70 4.53
N LYS A 112 -13.61 1.36 5.15
CA LYS A 112 -12.32 0.77 5.50
C LYS A 112 -12.46 -0.52 6.31
N LYS A 113 -13.28 -0.52 7.35
CA LYS A 113 -13.51 -1.75 8.16
C LYS A 113 -14.06 -2.91 7.33
N LYS A 114 -14.99 -2.64 6.40
CA LYS A 114 -15.53 -3.66 5.51
C LYS A 114 -14.46 -4.18 4.54
N LEU A 115 -13.66 -3.29 3.96
CA LEU A 115 -12.56 -3.64 3.07
C LEU A 115 -11.51 -4.50 3.77
N LEU A 116 -11.06 -4.09 4.96
CA LEU A 116 -10.08 -4.86 5.72
C LEU A 116 -10.57 -6.28 6.02
N LYS A 117 -11.85 -6.47 6.31
CA LYS A 117 -12.42 -7.81 6.46
C LYS A 117 -12.33 -8.63 5.17
N THR A 118 -12.61 -8.03 4.03
CA THR A 118 -12.46 -8.70 2.72
C THR A 118 -11.01 -9.12 2.46
N TYR A 119 -10.05 -8.31 2.91
CA TYR A 119 -8.62 -8.64 2.79
C TYR A 119 -8.19 -9.74 3.78
N ASP A 120 -8.72 -9.73 5.01
CA ASP A 120 -8.49 -10.82 5.98
C ASP A 120 -8.98 -12.16 5.42
N ASP A 121 -10.14 -12.19 4.80
CA ASP A 121 -10.73 -13.39 4.18
C ASP A 121 -9.86 -13.93 3.01
N ARG A 122 -9.01 -13.09 2.44
CA ARG A 122 -8.05 -13.44 1.38
C ARG A 122 -6.62 -13.69 1.90
N GLY A 123 -6.42 -13.68 3.20
CA GLY A 123 -5.11 -13.87 3.81
C GLY A 123 -4.11 -12.74 3.54
N ALA A 124 -4.60 -11.54 3.25
CA ALA A 124 -3.73 -10.39 3.01
C ALA A 124 -3.14 -9.84 4.31
N GLU A 125 -1.93 -9.29 4.19
CA GLU A 125 -1.27 -8.57 5.28
C GLU A 125 -1.39 -7.06 5.09
N TYR A 126 -1.65 -6.37 6.20
CA TYR A 126 -1.69 -4.92 6.26
C TYR A 126 -1.38 -4.43 7.69
N PRO A 127 -0.68 -3.30 7.87
CA PRO A 127 0.00 -2.57 6.80
C PRO A 127 1.18 -3.38 6.28
N SER A 128 1.44 -3.28 5.00
CA SER A 128 2.56 -3.97 4.40
C SER A 128 3.85 -3.16 4.41
N GLU A 129 3.78 -1.84 4.43
CA GLU A 129 4.96 -0.96 4.47
C GLU A 129 4.92 0.04 5.63
N HIS A 130 3.86 0.80 5.77
CA HIS A 130 3.78 1.89 6.74
C HIS A 130 2.37 2.04 7.34
N ASN A 131 2.20 3.01 8.25
CA ASN A 131 0.93 3.33 8.92
C ASN A 131 0.51 2.37 10.07
N VAL A 132 1.41 1.52 10.56
CA VAL A 132 1.17 0.78 11.80
C VAL A 132 1.04 1.76 12.98
N GLY A 133 -0.09 1.68 13.70
CA GLY A 133 -0.39 2.57 14.81
C GLY A 133 -1.02 3.89 14.41
N HIS A 134 -0.97 4.25 13.14
CA HIS A 134 -1.69 5.40 12.59
C HIS A 134 -3.02 4.96 11.97
N GLU A 135 -2.94 4.25 10.87
CA GLU A 135 -4.11 3.72 10.16
C GLU A 135 -4.57 2.36 10.69
N TYR A 136 -3.63 1.53 11.16
CA TYR A 136 -3.87 0.15 11.53
C TYR A 136 -3.41 -0.15 12.94
N SER A 137 -4.13 -1.05 13.63
CA SER A 137 -3.63 -1.70 14.84
C SER A 137 -2.71 -2.86 14.48
N ALA A 138 -1.64 -3.06 15.26
CA ALA A 138 -0.78 -4.22 15.07
C ALA A 138 -1.58 -5.51 15.26
N LYS A 139 -1.49 -6.43 14.30
CA LYS A 139 -2.02 -7.79 14.45
C LYS A 139 -1.33 -8.49 15.63
N PRO A 140 -1.97 -9.49 16.27
CA PRO A 140 -1.41 -10.15 17.46
C PRO A 140 0.02 -10.66 17.29
N ILE A 141 0.34 -11.23 16.13
CA ILE A 141 1.69 -11.72 15.82
C ILE A 141 2.72 -10.58 15.85
N LEU A 142 2.39 -9.42 15.28
CA LEU A 142 3.27 -8.25 15.24
C LEU A 142 3.40 -7.61 16.64
N SER A 143 2.30 -7.49 17.38
CA SER A 143 2.29 -6.99 18.76
C SER A 143 3.16 -7.86 19.68
N ASN A 144 3.07 -9.18 19.56
CA ASN A 144 3.91 -10.12 20.31
C ASN A 144 5.38 -10.01 19.93
N PHE A 145 5.67 -9.78 18.66
CA PHE A 145 7.03 -9.54 18.18
C PHE A 145 7.62 -8.26 18.78
N TYR A 146 6.87 -7.17 18.85
CA TYR A 146 7.29 -5.94 19.53
C TYR A 146 7.64 -6.20 21.01
N LYS A 147 6.78 -6.92 21.73
CA LYS A 147 7.02 -7.27 23.14
C LYS A 147 8.30 -8.10 23.33
N LYS A 148 8.57 -9.00 22.38
CA LYS A 148 9.79 -9.82 22.41
C LYS A 148 11.05 -8.97 22.20
N LEU A 149 11.01 -7.99 21.30
CA LEU A 149 12.16 -7.12 21.00
C LEU A 149 12.40 -6.06 22.06
N ASP A 150 11.35 -5.52 22.64
CA ASP A 150 11.41 -4.49 23.68
C ASP A 150 10.54 -4.87 24.89
N PRO A 151 11.00 -5.79 25.76
CA PRO A 151 10.22 -6.24 26.92
C PRO A 151 9.84 -5.11 27.88
N THR A 152 10.61 -4.03 27.89
CA THR A 152 10.39 -2.88 28.76
C THR A 152 9.44 -1.83 28.19
N ASN A 153 9.11 -1.95 26.91
CA ASN A 153 8.32 -0.96 26.15
C ASN A 153 8.93 0.45 26.24
N SER A 154 10.25 0.53 26.02
CA SER A 154 11.01 1.78 26.19
C SER A 154 11.30 2.50 24.87
N PHE A 155 11.43 1.76 23.76
CA PHE A 155 11.86 2.35 22.47
C PHE A 155 10.72 3.06 21.74
N ASN A 156 9.55 2.48 21.68
CA ASN A 156 8.43 3.08 20.96
C ASN A 156 7.07 2.71 21.61
N PRO A 157 6.80 3.23 22.82
CA PRO A 157 5.56 2.93 23.53
C PRO A 157 4.32 3.32 22.72
N GLY A 158 3.39 2.37 22.56
CA GLY A 158 2.15 2.59 21.81
C GLY A 158 2.25 2.31 20.30
N ILE A 159 3.39 1.82 19.82
CA ILE A 159 3.52 1.39 18.42
C ILE A 159 2.40 0.41 18.08
N GLY A 160 1.78 0.55 16.90
CA GLY A 160 0.72 -0.33 16.48
C GLY A 160 -0.56 -0.23 17.32
N LYS A 161 -0.79 0.88 18.00
CA LYS A 161 -1.89 1.08 18.99
C LYS A 161 -1.83 0.09 20.16
N THR A 162 -0.65 -0.37 20.50
CA THR A 162 -0.40 -1.22 21.66
C THR A 162 -0.31 -0.39 22.96
N SER A 163 0.04 -1.04 24.08
CA SER A 163 0.19 -0.35 25.37
C SER A 163 1.29 0.73 25.32
N LYS A 164 1.03 1.86 25.97
CA LYS A 164 2.03 2.92 26.23
C LYS A 164 2.69 2.77 27.60
N LYS A 165 2.29 1.80 28.38
CA LYS A 165 2.79 1.61 29.74
C LYS A 165 4.10 0.81 29.74
N LYS A 166 4.96 1.09 30.71
CA LYS A 166 6.19 0.35 30.95
C LYS A 166 5.88 -1.13 31.11
N ASN A 167 6.74 -1.99 30.55
CA ASN A 167 6.60 -3.44 30.57
C ASN A 167 5.25 -3.95 30.01
N TRP A 168 4.62 -3.16 29.15
CA TRP A 168 3.36 -3.50 28.44
C TRP A 168 2.12 -3.67 29.34
N GLY A 169 2.22 -3.27 30.60
CA GLY A 169 1.15 -3.40 31.60
C GLY A 169 -0.03 -2.45 31.46
#